data_26ffc95a06842f37acfb6b0394f96282
#
_entry.id   26ffc95a06842f37acfb6b0394f96282
#
_cell.length_a   1.000
_cell.length_b   1.000
_cell.length_c   1.000
_cell.angle_alpha   90.00
_cell.angle_beta   90.00
_cell.angle_gamma   90.00
#
_symmetry.space_group_name_H-M   'P 1'
#
loop_
_entity.id
_entity.type
_entity.pdbx_description
1 polymer ?
#
loop_
_entity_poly.entity_id
_entity_poly.type
_entity_poly.pdbx_seq_one_letter_code
_entity_poly.pdbx_strand_id
1 'polypeptide(L)'
;MQKITHKRNQKFHYSPLRYPGGKTFLFPFFDKVIKDNGLEKVTYVEPFAGGAGAALALLFLEKVDHIVINDLDKAIYSFWKSAIFDSAKFIKKIHRTPVTIKEWKKQKAIYKNPR
;
A
#
# COMPACT_ATOMS: atom_id res chain seq x y z
N MET A 1 14.44 -34.16 2.58
CA MET A 1 14.57 -32.84 1.96
C MET A 1 13.35 -32.58 1.10
N GLN A 2 12.31 -31.92 1.67
CA GLN A 2 11.08 -31.63 0.95
C GLN A 2 11.32 -30.44 0.02
N LYS A 3 11.16 -30.65 -1.28
CA LYS A 3 11.13 -29.56 -2.27
C LYS A 3 9.83 -28.79 -2.10
N ILE A 4 9.91 -27.57 -1.57
CA ILE A 4 8.80 -26.64 -1.59
C ILE A 4 8.67 -26.14 -3.02
N THR A 5 7.77 -26.76 -3.79
CA THR A 5 7.37 -26.25 -5.10
C THR A 5 6.52 -25.02 -4.90
N HIS A 6 7.09 -23.84 -5.10
CA HIS A 6 6.35 -22.60 -5.18
C HIS A 6 5.39 -22.69 -6.37
N LYS A 7 4.09 -22.83 -6.11
CA LYS A 7 3.05 -22.66 -7.13
C LYS A 7 3.13 -21.22 -7.64
N ARG A 8 3.73 -21.03 -8.82
CA ARG A 8 3.63 -19.80 -9.60
C ARG A 8 2.16 -19.58 -9.93
N ASN A 9 1.49 -18.66 -9.26
CA ASN A 9 0.28 -17.93 -9.71
C ASN A 9 -0.60 -17.39 -8.57
N GLN A 10 -0.09 -17.19 -7.36
CA GLN A 10 -0.79 -16.30 -6.45
C GLN A 10 -0.28 -14.88 -6.71
N LYS A 11 -1.11 -14.05 -7.37
CA LYS A 11 -0.91 -12.60 -7.40
C LYS A 11 -1.10 -12.10 -5.96
N PHE A 12 -0.03 -11.98 -5.21
CA PHE A 12 -0.08 -11.39 -3.88
C PHE A 12 -0.41 -9.90 -4.02
N HIS A 13 -1.55 -9.51 -3.51
CA HIS A 13 -1.91 -8.11 -3.37
C HIS A 13 -1.48 -7.65 -1.99
N TYR A 14 -0.35 -6.96 -1.92
CA TYR A 14 0.18 -6.44 -0.65
C TYR A 14 -0.57 -5.21 -0.16
N SER A 15 -1.23 -4.48 -1.06
CA SER A 15 -1.99 -3.30 -0.71
C SER A 15 -3.41 -3.64 -0.25
N PRO A 16 -3.89 -3.08 0.86
CA PRO A 16 -5.28 -3.17 1.27
C PRO A 16 -6.21 -2.29 0.44
N LEU A 17 -5.66 -1.35 -0.35
CA LEU A 17 -6.44 -0.45 -1.21
C LEU A 17 -6.49 -0.99 -2.65
N ARG A 18 -7.71 -1.07 -3.20
CA ARG A 18 -7.92 -1.19 -4.64
C ARG A 18 -7.79 0.20 -5.25
N TYR A 19 -6.59 0.54 -5.69
CA TYR A 19 -6.30 1.85 -6.26
C TYR A 19 -6.11 1.74 -7.78
N PRO A 20 -6.90 2.46 -8.60
CA PRO A 20 -6.73 2.50 -10.05
C PRO A 20 -5.34 3.04 -10.41
N GLY A 21 -4.63 2.41 -11.34
CA GLY A 21 -3.27 2.80 -11.72
C GLY A 21 -2.19 2.37 -10.72
N GLY A 22 -2.47 1.36 -9.89
CA GLY A 22 -1.47 0.82 -8.96
C GLY A 22 -0.21 0.32 -9.66
N LYS A 23 0.95 0.53 -9.03
CA LYS A 23 2.29 0.29 -9.59
C LYS A 23 2.88 -1.07 -9.24
N THR A 24 2.10 -2.00 -8.67
CA THR A 24 2.59 -3.33 -8.26
C THR A 24 3.25 -4.10 -9.39
N PHE A 25 2.80 -3.90 -10.64
CA PHE A 25 3.38 -4.54 -11.81
C PHE A 25 4.83 -4.08 -12.12
N LEU A 26 5.26 -2.95 -11.55
CA LEU A 26 6.64 -2.45 -11.68
C LEU A 26 7.61 -3.11 -10.69
N PHE A 27 7.12 -3.90 -9.74
CA PHE A 27 7.97 -4.57 -8.76
C PHE A 27 9.16 -5.32 -9.38
N PRO A 28 9.00 -6.15 -10.45
CA PRO A 28 10.13 -6.86 -11.03
C PRO A 28 11.20 -5.92 -11.61
N PHE A 29 10.78 -4.77 -12.14
CA PHE A 29 11.70 -3.75 -12.64
C PHE A 29 12.50 -3.11 -11.49
N PHE A 30 11.85 -2.71 -10.41
CA PHE A 30 12.52 -2.12 -9.26
C PHE A 30 13.46 -3.11 -8.56
N ASP A 31 13.03 -4.37 -8.38
CA ASP A 31 13.89 -5.42 -7.82
C ASP A 31 15.14 -5.63 -8.69
N LYS A 32 14.97 -5.61 -10.02
CA LYS A 32 16.11 -5.70 -10.95
C LYS A 32 17.04 -4.49 -10.83
N VAL A 33 16.52 -3.26 -10.77
CA VAL A 33 17.34 -2.05 -10.61
C VAL A 33 18.16 -2.11 -9.33
N ILE A 34 17.57 -2.53 -8.21
CA ILE A 34 18.27 -2.68 -6.93
C ILE A 34 19.41 -3.68 -7.06
N LYS A 35 19.15 -4.85 -7.63
CA LYS A 35 20.14 -5.91 -7.80
C LYS A 35 21.27 -5.54 -8.75
N ASP A 36 20.93 -5.00 -9.93
CA ASP A 36 21.93 -4.68 -10.97
C ASP A 36 22.89 -3.56 -10.52
N ASN A 37 22.46 -2.72 -9.59
CA ASN A 37 23.29 -1.66 -9.02
C ASN A 37 23.96 -2.05 -7.68
N GLY A 38 23.80 -3.29 -7.22
CA GLY A 38 24.41 -3.79 -5.99
C GLY A 38 23.99 -2.97 -4.75
N LEU A 39 22.76 -2.46 -4.73
CA LEU A 39 22.29 -1.59 -3.66
C LEU A 39 21.92 -2.43 -2.42
N GLU A 40 22.49 -2.05 -1.29
CA GLU A 40 22.20 -2.62 0.03
C GLU A 40 21.60 -1.56 0.94
N LYS A 41 20.75 -1.97 1.91
CA LYS A 41 20.10 -1.08 2.90
C LYS A 41 19.35 0.09 2.24
N VAL A 42 18.57 -0.24 1.22
CA VAL A 42 17.89 0.75 0.37
C VAL A 42 16.64 1.29 1.06
N THR A 43 16.44 2.59 0.94
CA THR A 43 15.14 3.23 1.20
C THR A 43 14.44 3.51 -0.12
N TYR A 44 13.26 2.93 -0.32
CA TYR A 44 12.43 3.19 -1.48
C TYR A 44 11.44 4.32 -1.20
N VAL A 45 11.40 5.31 -2.07
CA VAL A 45 10.52 6.49 -1.91
C VAL A 45 9.45 6.48 -3.00
N GLU A 46 8.19 6.52 -2.62
CA GLU A 46 7.04 6.59 -3.52
C GLU A 46 6.19 7.84 -3.22
N PRO A 47 6.46 8.99 -3.88
CA PRO A 47 5.81 10.26 -3.58
C PRO A 47 4.36 10.35 -4.04
N PHE A 48 3.92 9.47 -4.93
CA PHE A 48 2.55 9.32 -5.43
C PHE A 48 2.08 7.89 -5.16
N ALA A 49 1.95 7.56 -3.88
CA ALA A 49 1.83 6.18 -3.43
C ALA A 49 0.51 5.50 -3.83
N GLY A 50 -0.61 6.23 -3.83
CA GLY A 50 -1.91 5.61 -4.05
C GLY A 50 -2.10 4.41 -3.15
N GLY A 51 -2.23 3.21 -3.73
CA GLY A 51 -2.29 1.96 -3.01
C GLY A 51 -0.95 1.43 -2.48
N ALA A 52 0.17 2.09 -2.74
CA ALA A 52 1.53 1.71 -2.34
C ALA A 52 1.91 0.26 -2.65
N GLY A 53 1.36 -0.30 -3.73
CA GLY A 53 1.52 -1.73 -4.03
C GLY A 53 2.95 -2.14 -4.34
N ALA A 54 3.72 -1.31 -5.05
CA ALA A 54 5.13 -1.57 -5.33
C ALA A 54 5.98 -1.40 -4.08
N ALA A 55 5.77 -0.34 -3.31
CA ALA A 55 6.48 -0.08 -2.06
C ALA A 55 6.30 -1.23 -1.05
N LEU A 56 5.06 -1.66 -0.85
CA LEU A 56 4.74 -2.77 0.06
C LEU A 56 5.31 -4.10 -0.44
N ALA A 57 5.26 -4.38 -1.74
CA ALA A 57 5.87 -5.58 -2.30
C ALA A 57 7.38 -5.61 -2.06
N LEU A 58 8.06 -4.49 -2.30
CA LEU A 58 9.51 -4.38 -2.04
C LEU A 58 9.84 -4.59 -0.56
N LEU A 59 9.07 -4.00 0.34
CA LEU A 59 9.27 -4.13 1.79
C LEU A 59 9.00 -5.56 2.28
N PHE A 60 7.84 -6.13 1.97
CA PHE A 60 7.46 -7.46 2.46
C PHE A 60 8.26 -8.61 1.84
N LEU A 61 8.83 -8.39 0.66
CA LEU A 61 9.76 -9.33 0.03
C LEU A 61 11.23 -9.03 0.39
N GLU A 62 11.46 -8.17 1.38
CA GLU A 62 12.80 -7.86 1.92
C GLU A 62 13.79 -7.39 0.84
N LYS A 63 13.29 -6.63 -0.16
CA LYS A 63 14.13 -6.02 -1.20
C LYS A 63 14.65 -4.65 -0.80
N VAL A 64 13.99 -4.03 0.15
CA VAL A 64 14.36 -2.75 0.75
C VAL A 64 14.16 -2.80 2.27
N ASP A 65 14.94 -2.02 3.02
CA ASP A 65 14.83 -1.98 4.47
C ASP A 65 13.75 -1.01 4.94
N HIS A 66 13.54 0.06 4.16
CA HIS A 66 12.59 1.11 4.49
C HIS A 66 11.82 1.56 3.27
N ILE A 67 10.59 1.99 3.49
CA ILE A 67 9.79 2.69 2.49
C ILE A 67 9.34 4.05 3.03
N VAL A 68 9.34 5.05 2.16
CA VAL A 68 8.73 6.34 2.41
C VAL A 68 7.62 6.52 1.39
N ILE A 69 6.40 6.64 1.85
CA ILE A 69 5.22 6.82 1.01
C ILE A 69 4.57 8.16 1.28
N ASN A 70 4.17 8.84 0.23
CA ASN A 70 3.42 10.09 0.30
C ASN A 70 2.36 10.11 -0.79
N ASP A 71 1.32 10.88 -0.58
CA ASP A 71 0.32 11.17 -1.61
C ASP A 71 -0.24 12.57 -1.43
N LEU A 72 -0.55 13.23 -2.54
CA LEU A 72 -1.14 14.56 -2.56
C LEU A 72 -2.61 14.52 -2.14
N ASP A 73 -3.31 13.41 -2.42
CA ASP A 73 -4.68 13.21 -2.00
C ASP A 73 -4.74 13.06 -0.47
N LYS A 74 -5.41 14.00 0.17
CA LYS A 74 -5.55 14.02 1.64
C LYS A 74 -6.23 12.76 2.19
N ALA A 75 -7.14 12.14 1.45
CA ALA A 75 -7.80 10.90 1.90
C ALA A 75 -6.83 9.72 1.86
N ILE A 76 -6.03 9.60 0.80
CA ILE A 76 -4.99 8.56 0.67
C ILE A 76 -3.91 8.77 1.74
N TYR A 77 -3.42 9.98 1.90
CA TYR A 77 -2.48 10.30 2.97
C TYR A 77 -3.02 9.95 4.36
N SER A 78 -4.26 10.35 4.65
CA SER A 78 -4.91 10.08 5.94
C SER A 78 -5.12 8.59 6.18
N PHE A 79 -5.45 7.83 5.12
CA PHE A 79 -5.54 6.37 5.18
C PHE A 79 -4.20 5.76 5.63
N TRP A 80 -3.11 6.06 4.94
CA TRP A 80 -1.80 5.52 5.26
C TRP A 80 -1.29 5.96 6.63
N LYS A 81 -1.47 7.23 6.97
CA LYS A 81 -1.14 7.74 8.31
C LYS A 81 -1.89 6.98 9.40
N SER A 82 -3.19 6.77 9.23
CA SER A 82 -4.01 6.05 10.22
C SER A 82 -3.65 4.57 10.28
N ALA A 83 -3.40 3.93 9.13
CA ALA A 83 -3.04 2.52 9.08
C ALA A 83 -1.70 2.23 9.76
N ILE A 84 -0.73 3.14 9.64
CA ILE A 84 0.63 2.95 10.16
C ILE A 84 0.73 3.40 11.62
N PHE A 85 0.23 4.59 11.96
CA PHE A 85 0.48 5.21 13.26
C PHE A 85 -0.67 5.08 14.27
N ASP A 86 -1.90 4.81 13.81
CA ASP A 86 -3.12 4.70 14.64
C ASP A 86 -3.92 3.43 14.33
N SER A 87 -3.25 2.34 13.97
CA SER A 87 -3.87 1.12 13.45
C SER A 87 -5.02 0.59 14.30
N ALA A 88 -4.87 0.56 15.62
CA ALA A 88 -5.90 0.07 16.53
C ALA A 88 -7.20 0.91 16.46
N LYS A 89 -7.07 2.23 16.47
CA LYS A 89 -8.22 3.14 16.32
C LYS A 89 -8.83 3.03 14.93
N PHE A 90 -7.99 2.89 13.90
CA PHE A 90 -8.43 2.77 12.53
C PHE A 90 -9.22 1.48 12.29
N ILE A 91 -8.72 0.34 12.75
CA ILE A 91 -9.41 -0.96 12.70
C ILE A 91 -10.76 -0.88 13.41
N LYS A 92 -10.80 -0.31 14.62
CA LYS A 92 -12.03 -0.12 15.38
C LYS A 92 -13.05 0.74 14.61
N LYS A 93 -12.58 1.78 13.91
CA LYS A 93 -13.44 2.62 13.08
C LYS A 93 -13.99 1.87 11.88
N ILE A 94 -13.17 1.07 11.21
CA ILE A 94 -13.61 0.21 10.09
C ILE A 94 -14.73 -0.73 10.56
N HIS A 95 -14.54 -1.44 11.66
CA HIS A 95 -15.55 -2.37 12.18
C HIS A 95 -16.86 -1.70 12.59
N ARG A 96 -16.83 -0.44 13.00
CA ARG A 96 -18.02 0.31 13.42
C ARG A 96 -18.72 1.04 12.27
N THR A 97 -18.07 1.17 11.12
CA THR A 97 -18.64 1.89 9.98
C THR A 97 -19.50 0.94 9.15
N PRO A 98 -20.80 1.18 9.02
CA PRO A 98 -21.68 0.31 8.25
C PRO A 98 -21.39 0.43 6.75
N VAL A 99 -21.38 -0.71 6.05
CA VAL A 99 -21.18 -0.77 4.61
C VAL A 99 -22.54 -0.59 3.91
N THR A 100 -23.00 0.66 3.81
CA THR A 100 -24.29 1.02 3.21
C THR A 100 -24.14 2.17 2.22
N ILE A 101 -25.07 2.28 1.27
CA ILE A 101 -25.12 3.40 0.31
C ILE A 101 -25.27 4.75 1.06
N LYS A 102 -26.04 4.76 2.13
CA LYS A 102 -26.24 5.97 2.97
C LYS A 102 -24.91 6.43 3.57
N GLU A 103 -24.15 5.52 4.18
CA GLU A 103 -22.85 5.87 4.75
C GLU A 103 -21.84 6.26 3.66
N TRP A 104 -21.82 5.55 2.54
CA TRP A 104 -20.98 5.93 1.41
C TRP A 104 -21.25 7.35 0.91
N LYS A 105 -22.51 7.74 0.74
CA LYS A 105 -22.89 9.11 0.33
C LYS A 105 -22.42 10.16 1.34
N LYS A 106 -22.54 9.87 2.64
CA LYS A 106 -22.05 10.72 3.72
C LYS A 106 -20.53 10.90 3.66
N GLN A 107 -19.78 9.82 3.53
CA GLN A 107 -18.32 9.87 3.45
C GLN A 107 -17.85 10.58 2.16
N LYS A 108 -18.52 10.35 1.04
CA LYS A 108 -18.24 11.05 -0.22
C LYS A 108 -18.45 12.57 -0.11
N ALA A 109 -19.45 13.03 0.64
CA ALA A 109 -19.68 14.46 0.88
C ALA A 109 -18.54 15.07 1.74
N ILE A 110 -18.06 14.35 2.75
CA ILE A 110 -16.90 14.75 3.57
C ILE A 110 -15.63 14.82 2.72
N TYR A 111 -15.42 13.84 1.85
CA TYR A 111 -14.25 13.80 0.96
C TYR A 111 -14.20 14.99 0.00
N LYS A 112 -15.37 15.41 -0.54
CA LYS A 112 -15.45 16.56 -1.45
C LYS A 112 -15.21 17.91 -0.76
N ASN A 113 -15.56 18.01 0.51
CA ASN A 113 -15.42 19.22 1.32
C ASN A 113 -14.67 18.91 2.63
N PRO A 114 -13.36 18.62 2.55
CA PRO A 114 -12.58 18.34 3.74
C PRO A 114 -12.47 19.60 4.61
N ARG A 115 -12.80 19.45 5.90
CA ARG A 115 -12.63 20.50 6.93
C ARG A 115 -11.16 20.68 7.28
#